data_aa3ade5a39a1e550a124761030898dfd
#
_entry.id   aa3ade5a39a1e550a124761030898dfd
#
_cell.length_a   1.000
_cell.length_b   1.000
_cell.length_c   1.000
_cell.angle_alpha   90.00
_cell.angle_beta   90.00
_cell.angle_gamma   90.00
#
_symmetry.space_group_name_H-M   'P 1'
#
loop_
_entity.id
_entity.type
_entity.pdbx_description
1 polymer ?
#
loop_
_entity_poly.entity_id
_entity_poly.type
_entity_poly.pdbx_seq_one_letter_code
_entity_poly.pdbx_strand_id
1 'polypeptide(L)'
;MTDSRNSTEVKTAALLSTLVPAEDGFPAAGELDIPGAFAKDVAADGNEALVEQLLKALPDDFADQSDANRENVLKSIEADQSAVFGSVLRHVYNAYYTNPTVREVLEKAEGYPARPPLYAGYEMDTFDPESLTVQRKRKPFWRKA
;
A
#
# COMPACT_ATOMS: atom_id res chain seq x y z
N MET A 1 8.35 -24.52 20.24
CA MET A 1 8.74 -23.17 19.83
C MET A 1 8.32 -22.81 18.39
N THR A 2 7.90 -23.75 17.55
CA THR A 2 7.47 -23.54 16.14
C THR A 2 6.04 -22.99 16.04
N ASP A 3 5.19 -23.24 17.03
CA ASP A 3 3.75 -22.92 16.99
C ASP A 3 3.46 -21.41 17.11
N SER A 4 4.20 -20.69 17.96
CA SER A 4 3.99 -19.23 18.17
C SER A 4 4.42 -18.38 16.98
N ARG A 5 5.46 -18.78 16.23
CA ARG A 5 5.90 -18.05 15.02
C ARG A 5 4.86 -18.19 13.91
N ASN A 6 4.35 -19.40 13.71
CA ASN A 6 3.31 -19.67 12.72
C ASN A 6 2.03 -18.87 13.01
N SER A 7 1.62 -18.76 14.28
CA SER A 7 0.47 -17.94 14.69
C SER A 7 0.66 -16.45 14.38
N THR A 8 1.84 -15.89 14.64
CA THR A 8 2.14 -14.48 14.34
C THR A 8 2.17 -14.21 12.84
N GLU A 9 2.72 -15.11 12.04
CA GLU A 9 2.76 -14.99 10.59
C GLU A 9 1.33 -15.04 10.00
N VAL A 10 0.49 -15.95 10.46
CA VAL A 10 -0.92 -16.05 10.04
C VAL A 10 -1.70 -14.79 10.43
N LYS A 11 -1.52 -14.29 11.66
CA LYS A 11 -2.15 -13.04 12.11
C LYS A 11 -1.68 -11.84 11.28
N THR A 12 -0.40 -11.77 10.96
CA THR A 12 0.16 -10.72 10.10
C THR A 12 -0.42 -10.78 8.70
N ALA A 13 -0.46 -11.95 8.07
CA ALA A 13 -1.05 -12.11 6.73
C ALA A 13 -2.53 -11.71 6.71
N ALA A 14 -3.29 -12.07 7.75
CA ALA A 14 -4.69 -11.66 7.89
C ALA A 14 -4.83 -10.13 8.06
N LEU A 15 -3.97 -9.49 8.85
CA LEU A 15 -3.91 -8.03 8.98
C LEU A 15 -3.67 -7.37 7.62
N LEU A 16 -2.63 -7.80 6.91
CA LEU A 16 -2.28 -7.25 5.60
C LEU A 16 -3.41 -7.42 4.58
N SER A 17 -4.04 -8.61 4.51
CA SER A 17 -5.17 -8.86 3.61
C SER A 17 -6.42 -8.07 3.97
N THR A 18 -6.60 -7.71 5.23
CA THR A 18 -7.73 -6.85 5.65
C THR A 18 -7.48 -5.39 5.30
N LEU A 19 -6.23 -4.92 5.38
CA LEU A 19 -5.85 -3.56 5.00
C LEU A 19 -5.89 -3.34 3.48
N VAL A 20 -5.47 -4.35 2.71
CA VAL A 20 -5.49 -4.33 1.24
C VAL A 20 -6.04 -5.67 0.77
N PRO A 21 -7.36 -5.78 0.60
CA PRO A 21 -7.99 -7.00 0.11
C PRO A 21 -7.74 -7.22 -1.38
N ALA A 22 -7.93 -8.45 -1.85
CA ALA A 22 -7.90 -8.76 -3.27
C ALA A 22 -9.11 -8.13 -3.97
N GLU A 23 -8.89 -7.39 -5.06
CA GLU A 23 -9.95 -6.75 -5.85
C GLU A 23 -9.47 -6.52 -7.29
N ASP A 24 -10.37 -6.68 -8.26
CA ASP A 24 -10.13 -6.36 -9.68
C ASP A 24 -8.84 -6.96 -10.28
N GLY A 25 -8.47 -8.15 -9.85
CA GLY A 25 -7.26 -8.85 -10.30
C GLY A 25 -5.98 -8.48 -9.53
N PHE A 26 -6.08 -7.56 -8.57
CA PHE A 26 -5.01 -7.30 -7.62
C PHE A 26 -5.01 -8.36 -6.50
N PRO A 27 -3.84 -8.89 -6.11
CA PRO A 27 -3.75 -9.83 -5.00
C PRO A 27 -3.97 -9.13 -3.66
N ALA A 28 -4.37 -9.88 -2.62
CA ALA A 28 -4.37 -9.34 -1.27
C ALA A 28 -2.93 -9.11 -0.74
N ALA A 29 -2.74 -8.13 0.14
CA ALA A 29 -1.42 -7.84 0.69
C ALA A 29 -0.86 -8.93 1.64
N GLY A 30 -1.70 -9.83 2.11
CA GLY A 30 -1.26 -11.02 2.87
C GLY A 30 -0.80 -12.19 2.01
N GLU A 31 -0.83 -12.06 0.68
CA GLU A 31 -0.49 -13.10 -0.28
C GLU A 31 0.91 -12.91 -0.87
N LEU A 32 1.36 -13.87 -1.65
CA LEU A 32 2.66 -13.88 -2.33
C LEU A 32 3.82 -13.70 -1.33
N ASP A 33 4.84 -12.97 -1.72
CA ASP A 33 5.99 -12.58 -0.89
C ASP A 33 5.82 -11.20 -0.21
N ILE A 34 4.63 -10.59 -0.29
CA ILE A 34 4.35 -9.27 0.26
C ILE A 34 4.58 -9.22 1.79
N PRO A 35 4.15 -10.22 2.60
CA PRO A 35 4.46 -10.22 4.03
C PRO A 35 5.96 -10.23 4.32
N GLY A 36 6.74 -10.93 3.50
CA GLY A 36 8.21 -10.93 3.59
C GLY A 36 8.83 -9.58 3.23
N ALA A 37 8.33 -8.92 2.19
CA ALA A 37 8.75 -7.57 1.81
C ALA A 37 8.37 -6.53 2.88
N PHE A 38 7.17 -6.62 3.44
CA PHE A 38 6.72 -5.79 4.56
C PHE A 38 7.64 -5.92 5.77
N ALA A 39 7.99 -7.14 6.18
CA ALA A 39 8.89 -7.35 7.31
C ALA A 39 10.27 -6.73 7.07
N LYS A 40 10.79 -6.80 5.84
CA LYS A 40 12.08 -6.17 5.47
C LYS A 40 12.01 -4.65 5.50
N ASP A 41 10.93 -4.06 5.00
CA ASP A 41 10.72 -2.60 4.97
C ASP A 41 10.60 -2.05 6.40
N VAL A 42 9.85 -2.73 7.26
CA VAL A 42 9.72 -2.41 8.69
C VAL A 42 11.07 -2.45 9.42
N ALA A 43 11.86 -3.51 9.18
CA ALA A 43 13.18 -3.68 9.80
C ALA A 43 14.19 -2.61 9.31
N ALA A 44 14.11 -2.23 8.03
CA ALA A 44 14.98 -1.18 7.48
C ALA A 44 14.77 0.18 8.15
N ASP A 45 13.53 0.48 8.57
CA ASP A 45 13.18 1.72 9.27
C ASP A 45 13.25 1.60 10.81
N GLY A 46 13.52 0.40 11.36
CA GLY A 46 13.57 0.15 12.81
C GLY A 46 12.20 0.25 13.50
N ASN A 47 11.12 -0.09 12.77
CA ASN A 47 9.74 0.08 13.22
C ASN A 47 9.08 -1.23 13.72
N GLU A 48 9.86 -2.28 14.01
CA GLU A 48 9.34 -3.58 14.48
C GLU A 48 8.48 -3.45 15.74
N ALA A 49 8.87 -2.55 16.65
CA ALA A 49 8.11 -2.30 17.88
C ALA A 49 6.69 -1.76 17.60
N LEU A 50 6.51 -0.95 16.55
CA LEU A 50 5.18 -0.43 16.16
C LEU A 50 4.30 -1.55 15.60
N VAL A 51 4.88 -2.44 14.79
CA VAL A 51 4.17 -3.61 14.26
C VAL A 51 3.79 -4.54 15.39
N GLU A 52 4.71 -4.82 16.33
CA GLU A 52 4.43 -5.64 17.49
C GLU A 52 3.32 -5.05 18.38
N GLN A 53 3.33 -3.72 18.59
CA GLN A 53 2.27 -3.02 19.30
C GLN A 53 0.91 -3.19 18.62
N LEU A 54 0.84 -3.04 17.31
CA LEU A 54 -0.38 -3.21 16.53
C LEU A 54 -0.87 -4.68 16.61
N LEU A 55 0.01 -5.65 16.42
CA LEU A 55 -0.34 -7.08 16.49
C LEU A 55 -0.83 -7.51 17.89
N LYS A 56 -0.32 -6.90 18.96
CA LYS A 56 -0.80 -7.11 20.34
C LYS A 56 -2.18 -6.52 20.59
N ALA A 57 -2.56 -5.48 19.85
CA ALA A 57 -3.91 -4.90 19.94
C ALA A 57 -4.97 -5.73 19.20
N LEU A 58 -4.56 -6.63 18.30
CA LEU A 58 -5.48 -7.54 17.60
C LEU A 58 -5.90 -8.70 18.52
N PRO A 59 -7.17 -9.14 18.45
CA PRO A 59 -7.64 -10.35 19.13
C PRO A 59 -6.82 -11.59 18.71
N ASP A 60 -6.74 -12.58 19.58
CA ASP A 60 -5.98 -13.79 19.28
C ASP A 60 -6.58 -14.60 18.12
N ASP A 61 -7.89 -14.55 17.97
CA ASP A 61 -8.67 -15.19 16.91
C ASP A 61 -8.85 -14.30 15.66
N PHE A 62 -8.12 -13.19 15.56
CA PHE A 62 -8.28 -12.20 14.48
C PHE A 62 -8.27 -12.83 13.09
N ALA A 63 -7.37 -13.78 12.84
CA ALA A 63 -7.25 -14.45 11.54
C ALA A 63 -8.47 -15.33 11.19
N ASP A 64 -9.17 -15.83 12.20
CA ASP A 64 -10.33 -16.71 12.04
C ASP A 64 -11.66 -15.93 11.94
N GLN A 65 -11.62 -14.60 12.15
CA GLN A 65 -12.80 -13.76 12.08
C GLN A 65 -13.23 -13.49 10.64
N SER A 66 -14.51 -13.15 10.45
CA SER A 66 -15.02 -12.67 9.16
C SER A 66 -14.38 -11.34 8.77
N ASP A 67 -14.33 -11.05 7.46
CA ASP A 67 -13.76 -9.81 6.93
C ASP A 67 -14.40 -8.56 7.56
N ALA A 68 -15.73 -8.55 7.70
CA ALA A 68 -16.44 -7.44 8.34
C ALA A 68 -16.05 -7.24 9.81
N ASN A 69 -15.80 -8.31 10.55
CA ASN A 69 -15.35 -8.21 11.94
C ASN A 69 -13.91 -7.72 12.00
N ARG A 70 -13.01 -8.23 11.17
CA ARG A 70 -11.62 -7.76 11.07
C ARG A 70 -11.55 -6.27 10.73
N GLU A 71 -12.37 -5.82 9.78
CA GLU A 71 -12.46 -4.40 9.42
C GLU A 71 -12.93 -3.54 10.61
N ASN A 72 -13.93 -3.96 11.36
CA ASN A 72 -14.41 -3.24 12.54
C ASN A 72 -13.33 -3.18 13.64
N VAL A 73 -12.60 -4.27 13.86
CA VAL A 73 -11.46 -4.29 14.80
C VAL A 73 -10.40 -3.27 14.37
N LEU A 74 -10.03 -3.25 13.08
CA LEU A 74 -9.02 -2.31 12.59
C LEU A 74 -9.48 -0.86 12.67
N LYS A 75 -10.74 -0.55 12.40
CA LYS A 75 -11.32 0.80 12.59
C LYS A 75 -11.23 1.27 14.05
N SER A 76 -11.46 0.37 15.01
CA SER A 76 -11.31 0.70 16.43
C SER A 76 -9.86 0.99 16.78
N ILE A 77 -8.92 0.16 16.31
CA ILE A 77 -7.48 0.35 16.57
C ILE A 77 -6.96 1.63 15.90
N GLU A 78 -7.41 1.94 14.69
CA GLU A 78 -7.06 3.19 14.00
C GLU A 78 -7.51 4.41 14.80
N ALA A 79 -8.73 4.37 15.36
CA ALA A 79 -9.23 5.46 16.19
C ALA A 79 -8.42 5.64 17.48
N ASP A 80 -8.02 4.54 18.12
CA ASP A 80 -7.31 4.54 19.40
C ASP A 80 -5.79 4.80 19.25
N GLN A 81 -5.18 4.35 18.15
CA GLN A 81 -3.73 4.34 17.93
C GLN A 81 -3.36 4.86 16.53
N SER A 82 -3.97 5.95 16.07
CA SER A 82 -3.87 6.44 14.69
C SER A 82 -2.43 6.63 14.18
N ALA A 83 -1.51 7.09 15.03
CA ALA A 83 -0.11 7.30 14.65
C ALA A 83 0.62 5.97 14.38
N VAL A 84 0.40 4.96 15.23
CA VAL A 84 0.96 3.61 15.06
C VAL A 84 0.36 2.95 13.82
N PHE A 85 -0.97 3.02 13.69
CA PHE A 85 -1.70 2.47 12.56
C PHE A 85 -1.22 3.08 11.23
N GLY A 86 -1.13 4.41 11.13
CA GLY A 86 -0.64 5.10 9.95
C GLY A 86 0.80 4.76 9.58
N SER A 87 1.69 4.56 10.58
CA SER A 87 3.06 4.13 10.34
C SER A 87 3.12 2.72 9.77
N VAL A 88 2.35 1.79 10.33
CA VAL A 88 2.28 0.41 9.81
C VAL A 88 1.66 0.38 8.42
N LEU A 89 0.59 1.13 8.18
CA LEU A 89 -0.08 1.21 6.88
C LEU A 89 0.87 1.70 5.77
N ARG A 90 1.75 2.65 6.06
CA ARG A 90 2.79 3.11 5.13
C ARG A 90 3.70 1.97 4.69
N HIS A 91 4.17 1.12 5.61
CA HIS A 91 4.99 -0.05 5.29
C HIS A 91 4.22 -1.09 4.46
N VAL A 92 2.92 -1.25 4.73
CA VAL A 92 2.06 -2.12 3.92
C VAL A 92 2.01 -1.64 2.48
N TYR A 93 1.76 -0.36 2.24
CA TYR A 93 1.72 0.20 0.89
C TYR A 93 3.09 0.16 0.20
N ASN A 94 4.19 0.42 0.91
CA ASN A 94 5.52 0.29 0.36
C ASN A 94 5.78 -1.14 -0.15
N ALA A 95 5.50 -2.15 0.68
CA ALA A 95 5.67 -3.55 0.29
C ALA A 95 4.74 -3.96 -0.85
N TYR A 96 3.48 -3.50 -0.83
CA TYR A 96 2.47 -3.84 -1.80
C TYR A 96 2.81 -3.28 -3.19
N TYR A 97 2.97 -1.97 -3.33
CA TYR A 97 3.19 -1.32 -4.62
C TYR A 97 4.61 -1.48 -5.18
N THR A 98 5.55 -2.03 -4.40
CA THR A 98 6.85 -2.45 -4.92
C THR A 98 6.88 -3.90 -5.40
N ASN A 99 5.82 -4.69 -5.09
CA ASN A 99 5.73 -6.08 -5.52
C ASN A 99 5.59 -6.17 -7.06
N PRO A 100 6.40 -7.02 -7.74
CA PRO A 100 6.38 -7.13 -9.20
C PRO A 100 5.01 -7.53 -9.76
N THR A 101 4.31 -8.47 -9.11
CA THR A 101 2.98 -8.94 -9.56
C THR A 101 1.94 -7.82 -9.48
N VAL A 102 1.93 -7.05 -8.38
CA VAL A 102 1.04 -5.88 -8.24
C VAL A 102 1.32 -4.85 -9.32
N ARG A 103 2.60 -4.59 -9.61
CA ARG A 103 3.02 -3.64 -10.65
C ARG A 103 2.62 -4.10 -12.05
N GLU A 104 2.69 -5.40 -12.34
CA GLU A 104 2.21 -5.96 -13.61
C GLU A 104 0.68 -5.79 -13.77
N VAL A 105 -0.10 -6.00 -12.72
CA VAL A 105 -1.55 -5.77 -12.75
C VAL A 105 -1.84 -4.30 -12.99
N LEU A 106 -1.14 -3.39 -12.29
CA LEU A 106 -1.28 -1.95 -12.47
C LEU A 106 -0.94 -1.51 -13.92
N GLU A 107 0.15 -2.02 -14.47
CA GLU A 107 0.55 -1.73 -15.85
C GLU A 107 -0.51 -2.19 -16.86
N LYS A 108 -1.11 -3.36 -16.63
CA LYS A 108 -2.19 -3.89 -17.50
C LYS A 108 -3.49 -3.09 -17.37
N ALA A 109 -3.82 -2.65 -16.15
CA ALA A 109 -5.07 -1.92 -15.88
C ALA A 109 -5.02 -0.48 -16.40
N GLU A 110 -3.91 0.22 -16.17
CA GLU A 110 -3.77 1.66 -16.41
C GLU A 110 -2.94 1.99 -17.64
N GLY A 111 -2.27 1.00 -18.26
CA GLY A 111 -1.32 1.22 -19.37
C GLY A 111 -0.07 2.00 -18.92
N TYR A 112 0.12 2.22 -17.61
CA TYR A 112 1.26 2.95 -17.07
C TYR A 112 2.42 1.97 -16.81
N PRO A 113 3.59 2.17 -17.43
CA PRO A 113 4.74 1.31 -17.18
C PRO A 113 5.19 1.46 -15.72
N ALA A 114 4.91 0.44 -14.90
CA ALA A 114 5.18 0.44 -13.47
C ALA A 114 6.68 0.25 -13.15
N ARG A 115 7.53 1.00 -13.82
CA ARG A 115 9.00 0.99 -13.65
C ARG A 115 9.52 2.43 -13.67
N PRO A 116 10.58 2.73 -12.92
CA PRO A 116 11.21 4.05 -12.99
C PRO A 116 11.65 4.35 -14.43
N PRO A 117 11.48 5.59 -14.92
CA PRO A 117 12.09 6.02 -16.16
C PRO A 117 13.60 5.96 -15.97
N LEU A 118 14.28 5.03 -16.67
CA LEU A 118 15.72 5.00 -16.72
C LEU A 118 16.23 6.18 -17.57
N TYR A 119 17.46 6.15 -18.01
CA TYR A 119 18.13 7.29 -18.67
C TYR A 119 17.40 7.91 -19.87
N ALA A 120 16.54 7.15 -20.56
CA ALA A 120 15.78 7.63 -21.72
C ALA A 120 14.44 8.29 -21.37
N GLY A 121 13.98 8.17 -20.11
CA GLY A 121 12.62 8.57 -19.72
C GLY A 121 11.54 7.66 -20.31
N TYR A 122 10.29 8.13 -20.30
CA TYR A 122 9.17 7.48 -20.97
C TYR A 122 8.99 8.09 -22.36
N GLU A 123 8.58 7.25 -23.34
CA GLU A 123 8.08 7.76 -24.60
C GLU A 123 6.78 8.55 -24.32
N MET A 124 6.77 9.80 -24.74
CA MET A 124 5.62 10.67 -24.62
C MET A 124 5.10 10.99 -26.02
N ASP A 125 3.78 11.09 -26.13
CA ASP A 125 3.17 11.57 -27.36
C ASP A 125 3.71 12.94 -27.73
N THR A 126 3.78 13.20 -29.04
CA THR A 126 4.20 14.51 -29.53
C THR A 126 3.25 15.58 -29.00
N PHE A 127 3.83 16.60 -28.38
CA PHE A 127 3.05 17.71 -27.83
C PHE A 127 2.20 18.38 -28.92
N ASP A 128 0.88 18.40 -28.72
CA ASP A 128 -0.06 19.10 -29.57
C ASP A 128 -0.24 20.56 -29.10
N PRO A 129 0.25 21.56 -29.87
CA PRO A 129 0.10 22.97 -29.51
C PRO A 129 -1.35 23.45 -29.43
N GLU A 130 -2.29 22.76 -30.09
CA GLU A 130 -3.71 23.11 -30.07
C GLU A 130 -4.35 22.86 -28.72
N SER A 131 -3.82 21.91 -27.95
CA SER A 131 -4.24 21.66 -26.56
C SER A 131 -4.13 22.89 -25.66
N LEU A 132 -3.28 23.86 -25.99
CA LEU A 132 -3.10 25.13 -25.28
C LEU A 132 -4.04 26.25 -25.75
N THR A 133 -4.92 26.01 -26.70
CA THR A 133 -5.76 27.06 -27.30
C THR A 133 -6.61 27.77 -26.26
N VAL A 134 -7.17 27.04 -25.30
CA VAL A 134 -8.01 27.60 -24.21
C VAL A 134 -7.15 28.43 -23.25
N GLN A 135 -5.97 27.95 -22.89
CA GLN A 135 -5.04 28.62 -22.00
C GLN A 135 -4.49 29.92 -22.59
N ARG A 136 -4.16 29.91 -23.89
CA ARG A 136 -3.67 31.09 -24.61
C ARG A 136 -4.70 32.23 -24.68
N LYS A 137 -5.99 31.90 -24.69
CA LYS A 137 -7.10 32.87 -24.69
C LYS A 137 -7.41 33.45 -23.29
N ARG A 138 -6.88 32.84 -22.23
CA ARG A 138 -7.11 33.33 -20.86
C ARG A 138 -6.30 34.62 -20.61
N LYS A 139 -6.93 35.58 -19.93
CA LYS A 139 -6.18 36.77 -19.45
C LYS A 139 -5.13 36.33 -18.43
N PRO A 140 -3.93 36.97 -18.45
CA PRO A 140 -2.92 36.73 -17.42
C PRO A 140 -3.53 36.92 -16.01
N PHE A 141 -3.34 35.93 -15.12
CA PHE A 141 -3.83 36.00 -13.74
C PHE A 141 -2.75 36.36 -12.72
N TRP A 142 -1.49 36.46 -13.19
CA TRP A 142 -0.37 36.90 -12.34
C TRP A 142 -0.38 38.43 -12.16
N ARG A 143 -0.01 38.86 -10.96
CA ARG A 143 0.18 40.29 -10.68
C ARG A 143 1.43 40.77 -11.42
N LYS A 144 1.35 41.95 -12.05
CA LYS A 144 2.56 42.64 -12.48
C LYS A 144 3.36 43.05 -11.25
N ALA A 145 4.66 42.70 -11.22
CA ALA A 145 5.59 43.16 -10.21
C ALA A 145 5.81 44.68 -10.34
#